data_96df295241b2e60456424a3645eede1b
#
_entry.id   96df295241b2e60456424a3645eede1b
#
_cell.length_a   1.000
_cell.length_b   1.000
_cell.length_c   1.000
_cell.angle_alpha   90.00
_cell.angle_beta   90.00
_cell.angle_gamma   90.00
#
_symmetry.space_group_name_H-M   'P 1'
#
loop_
_entity.id
_entity.type
_entity.pdbx_description
1 polymer ?
#
loop_
_entity_poly.entity_id
_entity_poly.type
_entity_poly.pdbx_seq_one_letter_code
_entity_poly.pdbx_strand_id
1 'polypeptide(L)'
;MSDIKQIGHWINGGEVAGTGREQDVFNPATGEVSGRVALASVSDLEQAVDAARAALPAWRATGLTKRAAVMFKLREIVTAKSDELARIITAEHGKVVSDAAGEVVRGLENVEYCAGLMHHLKGEFSEQVSSGVDVHSVRQPVGIVACITPFNFPAMVPLWMVTTAIACGNTVILKPSERDPSAALWIAQAFKEAGLPDGVLNVVNGDKEAVDGILDHDDIKAVSFVGSTPIAQYIYERASKNGKRVQALGGAKNHMVVMPDADLDAAADAAVSAAYGSAGERCMAVSVLVAVGEVADPLVDKIAERMGKLVIGDGFDERSEMGPLITREARDRVASYVAGATDEGARVVVDGREKHFDESGFFIGTSLVDHVKPGMKVYDEEIFGPVLSVVRVETFEDAVELINANQFANGVAIFTRDGKSAREFEFAIEVGMVGVNVPIPVPVGSFSFGGWKKSLFGDTHMYGAEAFNFYTRRNVVTTRWPDPTQSQVDLGSRRTDDRCHEAGCSSRVSRETCETHPAFSCATPTRHSPVCKPRLACGS
;
A
#
# COMPACT_ATOMS: atom_id res chain seq x y z
N MET A 1 -15.66 31.75 -23.34
CA MET A 1 -14.57 31.13 -22.55
C MET A 1 -15.20 30.74 -21.24
N SER A 2 -15.33 29.44 -20.94
CA SER A 2 -15.73 29.01 -19.59
C SER A 2 -14.66 29.50 -18.62
N ASP A 3 -15.07 30.07 -17.49
CA ASP A 3 -14.11 30.47 -16.45
C ASP A 3 -13.33 29.23 -16.01
N ILE A 4 -11.98 29.26 -16.14
CA ILE A 4 -11.09 28.18 -15.72
C ILE A 4 -11.21 28.06 -14.21
N LYS A 5 -11.56 26.85 -13.72
CA LYS A 5 -11.74 26.57 -12.29
C LYS A 5 -10.44 26.82 -11.54
N GLN A 6 -10.46 27.65 -10.50
CA GLN A 6 -9.34 27.81 -9.56
C GLN A 6 -9.45 26.75 -8.46
N ILE A 7 -8.38 26.01 -8.24
CA ILE A 7 -8.31 24.90 -7.28
C ILE A 7 -7.27 25.24 -6.21
N GLY A 8 -7.77 25.62 -5.04
CA GLY A 8 -6.94 25.99 -3.88
C GLY A 8 -6.58 24.78 -3.00
N HIS A 9 -6.29 25.08 -1.76
CA HIS A 9 -6.04 24.10 -0.69
C HIS A 9 -7.31 23.89 0.14
N TRP A 10 -7.29 22.89 1.04
CA TRP A 10 -8.29 22.72 2.09
C TRP A 10 -7.57 22.75 3.43
N ILE A 11 -7.70 23.83 4.18
CA ILE A 11 -6.99 24.02 5.45
C ILE A 11 -7.99 24.43 6.52
N ASN A 12 -7.87 23.81 7.70
CA ASN A 12 -8.71 24.10 8.86
C ASN A 12 -10.21 24.07 8.56
N GLY A 13 -10.64 23.06 7.77
CA GLY A 13 -12.03 22.80 7.46
C GLY A 13 -12.66 23.71 6.39
N GLY A 14 -11.88 24.41 5.60
CA GLY A 14 -12.35 25.27 4.51
C GLY A 14 -11.39 25.36 3.33
N GLU A 15 -11.92 25.82 2.20
CA GLU A 15 -11.10 26.12 1.04
C GLU A 15 -10.26 27.37 1.26
N VAL A 16 -9.00 27.34 0.84
CA VAL A 16 -8.02 28.41 0.97
C VAL A 16 -7.34 28.60 -0.36
N ALA A 17 -7.32 29.83 -0.86
CA ALA A 17 -6.53 30.17 -2.06
C ALA A 17 -5.03 29.97 -1.76
N GLY A 18 -4.30 29.43 -2.73
CA GLY A 18 -2.84 29.32 -2.62
C GLY A 18 -2.16 30.68 -2.73
N THR A 19 -0.98 30.77 -2.12
CA THR A 19 -0.13 31.98 -2.17
C THR A 19 1.08 31.81 -3.09
N GLY A 20 1.24 30.61 -3.66
CA GLY A 20 2.40 30.25 -4.47
C GLY A 20 2.15 30.24 -5.97
N ARG A 21 2.85 29.33 -6.62
CA ARG A 21 2.73 29.07 -8.06
C ARG A 21 1.42 28.34 -8.37
N GLU A 22 1.07 28.32 -9.65
CA GLU A 22 -0.08 27.55 -10.17
C GLU A 22 0.38 26.60 -11.26
N GLN A 23 -0.41 25.54 -11.49
CA GLN A 23 -0.23 24.59 -12.57
C GLN A 23 -1.58 24.33 -13.27
N ASP A 24 -1.54 24.16 -14.58
CA ASP A 24 -2.74 23.79 -15.34
C ASP A 24 -3.15 22.34 -15.06
N VAL A 25 -4.44 22.12 -14.89
CA VAL A 25 -5.10 20.81 -14.82
C VAL A 25 -5.84 20.62 -16.15
N PHE A 26 -5.61 19.47 -16.78
CA PHE A 26 -6.15 19.20 -18.11
C PHE A 26 -7.34 18.23 -18.03
N ASN A 27 -8.22 18.33 -19.02
CA ASN A 27 -9.08 17.22 -19.40
C ASN A 27 -8.27 16.34 -20.38
N PRO A 28 -7.85 15.13 -20.01
CA PRO A 28 -7.01 14.29 -20.86
C PRO A 28 -7.68 13.85 -22.17
N ALA A 29 -9.02 13.79 -22.20
CA ALA A 29 -9.77 13.42 -23.40
C ALA A 29 -9.78 14.50 -24.49
N THR A 30 -9.69 15.77 -24.09
CA THR A 30 -9.68 16.91 -25.04
C THR A 30 -8.31 17.59 -25.13
N GLY A 31 -7.43 17.38 -24.13
CA GLY A 31 -6.16 18.12 -24.02
C GLY A 31 -6.32 19.58 -23.61
N GLU A 32 -7.53 20.02 -23.29
CA GLU A 32 -7.83 21.38 -22.87
C GLU A 32 -7.59 21.58 -21.37
N VAL A 33 -7.23 22.80 -20.97
CA VAL A 33 -7.11 23.19 -19.57
C VAL A 33 -8.50 23.32 -18.95
N SER A 34 -8.80 22.47 -17.97
CA SER A 34 -10.06 22.43 -17.23
C SER A 34 -10.01 23.19 -15.90
N GLY A 35 -8.81 23.37 -15.33
CA GLY A 35 -8.60 24.07 -14.07
C GLY A 35 -7.16 24.55 -13.89
N ARG A 36 -6.94 25.31 -12.83
CA ARG A 36 -5.60 25.67 -12.34
C ARG A 36 -5.50 25.35 -10.87
N VAL A 37 -4.52 24.56 -10.50
CA VAL A 37 -4.25 24.18 -9.12
C VAL A 37 -3.14 25.02 -8.52
N ALA A 38 -3.36 25.52 -7.31
CA ALA A 38 -2.34 26.21 -6.54
C ALA A 38 -1.26 25.20 -6.09
N LEU A 39 0.00 25.55 -6.25
CA LEU A 39 1.14 24.81 -5.73
C LEU A 39 1.60 25.48 -4.42
N ALA A 40 1.52 24.77 -3.32
CA ALA A 40 1.76 25.31 -1.99
C ALA A 40 3.16 25.90 -1.85
N SER A 41 3.20 27.08 -1.27
CA SER A 41 4.40 27.69 -0.73
C SER A 41 4.74 27.09 0.66
N VAL A 42 5.91 27.43 1.18
CA VAL A 42 6.28 27.10 2.57
C VAL A 42 5.25 27.65 3.56
N SER A 43 4.72 28.86 3.31
CA SER A 43 3.70 29.48 4.18
C SER A 43 2.37 28.71 4.18
N ASP A 44 1.93 28.18 3.02
CA ASP A 44 0.70 27.40 2.92
C ASP A 44 0.85 26.07 3.69
N LEU A 45 2.02 25.44 3.60
CA LEU A 45 2.31 24.23 4.36
C LEU A 45 2.34 24.48 5.87
N GLU A 46 3.01 25.54 6.32
CA GLU A 46 3.04 25.93 7.73
C GLU A 46 1.63 26.18 8.28
N GLN A 47 0.77 26.89 7.54
CA GLN A 47 -0.62 27.11 7.93
C GLN A 47 -1.39 25.77 8.12
N ALA A 48 -1.18 24.80 7.23
CA ALA A 48 -1.80 23.49 7.34
C ALA A 48 -1.27 22.68 8.54
N VAL A 49 0.04 22.76 8.82
CA VAL A 49 0.65 22.09 9.98
C VAL A 49 0.19 22.76 11.28
N ASP A 50 0.08 24.09 11.33
CA ASP A 50 -0.45 24.80 12.50
C ASP A 50 -1.89 24.39 12.81
N ALA A 51 -2.76 24.29 11.80
CA ALA A 51 -4.11 23.79 11.94
C ALA A 51 -4.14 22.34 12.48
N ALA A 52 -3.30 21.46 11.91
CA ALA A 52 -3.18 20.07 12.35
C ALA A 52 -2.67 19.96 13.79
N ARG A 53 -1.69 20.80 14.17
CA ARG A 53 -1.13 20.86 15.53
C ARG A 53 -2.17 21.32 16.55
N ALA A 54 -2.97 22.33 16.20
CA ALA A 54 -4.04 22.85 17.07
C ALA A 54 -5.16 21.83 17.27
N ALA A 55 -5.53 21.07 16.25
CA ALA A 55 -6.61 20.08 16.30
C ALA A 55 -6.21 18.75 17.02
N LEU A 56 -4.91 18.40 16.99
CA LEU A 56 -4.42 17.09 17.46
C LEU A 56 -4.80 16.75 18.92
N PRO A 57 -4.64 17.63 19.91
CA PRO A 57 -4.96 17.29 21.31
C PRO A 57 -6.43 16.90 21.51
N ALA A 58 -7.35 17.65 20.92
CA ALA A 58 -8.79 17.39 21.03
C ALA A 58 -9.19 16.11 20.28
N TRP A 59 -8.66 15.90 19.07
CA TRP A 59 -8.94 14.69 18.28
C TRP A 59 -8.37 13.44 18.96
N ARG A 60 -7.15 13.51 19.47
CA ARG A 60 -6.53 12.43 20.25
C ARG A 60 -7.37 12.06 21.49
N ALA A 61 -7.96 13.03 22.16
CA ALA A 61 -8.80 12.82 23.33
C ALA A 61 -10.22 12.33 22.97
N THR A 62 -10.61 12.38 21.70
CA THR A 62 -11.93 11.92 21.24
C THR A 62 -12.04 10.39 21.38
N GLY A 63 -13.08 9.94 22.10
CA GLY A 63 -13.32 8.51 22.34
C GLY A 63 -13.54 7.71 21.04
N LEU A 64 -13.15 6.42 21.06
CA LEU A 64 -13.18 5.54 19.88
C LEU A 64 -14.56 5.47 19.23
N THR A 65 -15.65 5.41 20.02
CA THR A 65 -17.03 5.39 19.50
C THR A 65 -17.37 6.63 18.67
N LYS A 66 -16.90 7.82 19.10
CA LYS A 66 -17.13 9.06 18.35
C LYS A 66 -16.32 9.10 17.06
N ARG A 67 -15.07 8.59 17.08
CA ARG A 67 -14.27 8.48 15.85
C ARG A 67 -14.90 7.49 14.88
N ALA A 68 -15.41 6.33 15.37
CA ALA A 68 -16.12 5.36 14.54
C ALA A 68 -17.37 5.96 13.89
N ALA A 69 -18.12 6.81 14.61
CA ALA A 69 -19.30 7.48 14.06
C ALA A 69 -18.97 8.35 12.85
N VAL A 70 -17.82 9.04 12.84
CA VAL A 70 -17.34 9.80 11.68
C VAL A 70 -17.09 8.86 10.49
N MET A 71 -16.47 7.68 10.71
CA MET A 71 -16.21 6.72 9.64
C MET A 71 -17.50 6.14 9.05
N PHE A 72 -18.48 5.79 9.90
CA PHE A 72 -19.80 5.34 9.44
C PHE A 72 -20.49 6.41 8.61
N LYS A 73 -20.46 7.67 9.07
CA LYS A 73 -21.10 8.78 8.34
C LYS A 73 -20.39 9.07 7.01
N LEU A 74 -19.05 9.04 7.00
CA LEU A 74 -18.27 9.15 5.77
C LEU A 74 -18.66 8.06 4.76
N ARG A 75 -18.77 6.81 5.21
CA ARG A 75 -19.20 5.69 4.37
C ARG A 75 -20.56 5.97 3.73
N GLU A 76 -21.54 6.46 4.49
CA GLU A 76 -22.87 6.81 3.95
C GLU A 76 -22.79 7.92 2.89
N ILE A 77 -22.02 8.98 3.15
CA ILE A 77 -21.86 10.12 2.24
C ILE A 77 -21.21 9.68 0.93
N VAL A 78 -20.06 8.96 1.01
CA VAL A 78 -19.34 8.49 -0.18
C VAL A 78 -20.19 7.51 -0.97
N THR A 79 -20.94 6.61 -0.31
CA THR A 79 -21.85 5.69 -1.01
C THR A 79 -22.96 6.45 -1.73
N ALA A 80 -23.57 7.42 -1.09
CA ALA A 80 -24.67 8.18 -1.69
C ALA A 80 -24.24 9.10 -2.85
N LYS A 81 -22.96 9.53 -2.86
CA LYS A 81 -22.40 10.45 -3.84
C LYS A 81 -21.29 9.82 -4.69
N SER A 82 -21.26 8.48 -4.79
CA SER A 82 -20.22 7.75 -5.51
C SER A 82 -20.12 8.15 -6.98
N ASP A 83 -21.25 8.37 -7.66
CA ASP A 83 -21.28 8.78 -9.05
C ASP A 83 -20.72 10.19 -9.26
N GLU A 84 -20.97 11.11 -8.33
CA GLU A 84 -20.39 12.45 -8.36
C GLU A 84 -18.86 12.37 -8.27
N LEU A 85 -18.33 11.62 -7.32
CA LEU A 85 -16.89 11.42 -7.15
C LEU A 85 -16.28 10.72 -8.35
N ALA A 86 -16.92 9.69 -8.91
CA ALA A 86 -16.44 8.99 -10.10
C ALA A 86 -16.34 9.93 -11.31
N ARG A 87 -17.31 10.81 -11.51
CA ARG A 87 -17.28 11.80 -12.59
C ARG A 87 -16.18 12.86 -12.40
N ILE A 88 -15.91 13.28 -11.17
CA ILE A 88 -14.78 14.17 -10.85
C ILE A 88 -13.46 13.51 -11.27
N ILE A 89 -13.29 12.22 -10.92
CA ILE A 89 -12.10 11.45 -11.28
C ILE A 89 -11.96 11.35 -12.79
N THR A 90 -13.03 10.97 -13.52
CA THR A 90 -13.00 10.85 -14.98
C THR A 90 -12.62 12.18 -15.64
N ALA A 91 -13.14 13.30 -15.15
CA ALA A 91 -12.88 14.62 -15.74
C ALA A 91 -11.40 15.04 -15.70
N GLU A 92 -10.67 14.69 -14.65
CA GLU A 92 -9.27 15.09 -14.45
C GLU A 92 -8.27 13.99 -14.78
N HIS A 93 -8.64 12.72 -14.60
CA HIS A 93 -7.77 11.57 -14.90
C HIS A 93 -7.95 11.04 -16.33
N GLY A 94 -9.18 11.07 -16.87
CA GLY A 94 -9.50 10.52 -18.19
C GLY A 94 -9.97 9.06 -18.19
N LYS A 95 -9.81 8.29 -17.11
CA LYS A 95 -10.33 6.92 -17.03
C LYS A 95 -11.85 6.88 -17.21
N VAL A 96 -12.38 5.76 -17.71
CA VAL A 96 -13.82 5.59 -17.90
C VAL A 96 -14.56 5.64 -16.55
N VAL A 97 -15.81 6.14 -16.57
CA VAL A 97 -16.61 6.33 -15.35
C VAL A 97 -16.78 5.02 -14.56
N SER A 98 -16.89 3.88 -15.24
CA SER A 98 -16.99 2.58 -14.58
C SER A 98 -15.73 2.20 -13.80
N ASP A 99 -14.53 2.50 -14.31
CA ASP A 99 -13.27 2.32 -13.59
C ASP A 99 -13.17 3.25 -12.38
N ALA A 100 -13.58 4.51 -12.55
CA ALA A 100 -13.61 5.48 -11.46
C ALA A 100 -14.60 5.08 -10.36
N ALA A 101 -15.76 4.55 -10.72
CA ALA A 101 -16.72 4.01 -9.75
C ALA A 101 -16.15 2.79 -9.00
N GLY A 102 -15.47 1.89 -9.72
CA GLY A 102 -14.75 0.76 -9.12
C GLY A 102 -13.67 1.19 -8.12
N GLU A 103 -12.94 2.25 -8.42
CA GLU A 103 -11.97 2.87 -7.53
C GLU A 103 -12.63 3.36 -6.22
N VAL A 104 -13.76 4.06 -6.31
CA VAL A 104 -14.50 4.57 -5.14
C VAL A 104 -14.94 3.42 -4.24
N VAL A 105 -15.46 2.32 -4.82
CA VAL A 105 -15.86 1.12 -4.06
C VAL A 105 -14.67 0.53 -3.30
N ARG A 106 -13.51 0.42 -3.94
CA ARG A 106 -12.28 -0.07 -3.28
C ARG A 106 -11.79 0.85 -2.16
N GLY A 107 -11.94 2.16 -2.33
CA GLY A 107 -11.68 3.12 -1.25
C GLY A 107 -12.62 2.94 -0.06
N LEU A 108 -13.92 2.70 -0.32
CA LEU A 108 -14.94 2.45 0.69
C LEU A 108 -14.68 1.21 1.54
N GLU A 109 -14.12 0.13 0.98
CA GLU A 109 -13.75 -1.08 1.75
C GLU A 109 -12.84 -0.74 2.94
N ASN A 110 -11.89 0.19 2.75
CA ASN A 110 -11.03 0.63 3.84
C ASN A 110 -11.76 1.55 4.85
N VAL A 111 -12.68 2.39 4.39
CA VAL A 111 -13.54 3.18 5.30
C VAL A 111 -14.35 2.26 6.20
N GLU A 112 -14.93 1.19 5.64
CA GLU A 112 -15.68 0.16 6.37
C GLU A 112 -14.80 -0.57 7.38
N TYR A 113 -13.58 -0.97 6.97
CA TYR A 113 -12.62 -1.58 7.87
C TYR A 113 -12.24 -0.65 9.03
N CYS A 114 -12.02 0.63 8.74
CA CYS A 114 -11.70 1.64 9.75
C CYS A 114 -12.88 1.98 10.68
N ALA A 115 -14.13 1.79 10.25
CA ALA A 115 -15.29 1.92 11.16
C ALA A 115 -15.25 0.90 12.31
N GLY A 116 -14.58 -0.24 12.10
CA GLY A 116 -14.27 -1.26 13.11
C GLY A 116 -13.12 -0.93 14.07
N LEU A 117 -12.66 0.31 14.13
CA LEU A 117 -11.45 0.74 14.85
C LEU A 117 -11.38 0.31 16.32
N MET A 118 -12.53 0.11 16.98
CA MET A 118 -12.57 -0.40 18.36
C MET A 118 -11.98 -1.81 18.50
N HIS A 119 -11.99 -2.61 17.43
CA HIS A 119 -11.39 -3.93 17.42
C HIS A 119 -9.89 -3.88 17.08
N HIS A 120 -9.48 -2.91 16.26
CA HIS A 120 -8.09 -2.78 15.78
C HIS A 120 -7.19 -2.03 16.76
N LEU A 121 -7.74 -1.13 17.58
CA LEU A 121 -6.99 -0.34 18.55
C LEU A 121 -6.94 -0.97 19.96
N LYS A 122 -7.34 -2.23 20.11
CA LYS A 122 -7.19 -2.95 21.38
C LYS A 122 -5.71 -3.04 21.77
N GLY A 123 -5.47 -2.83 23.09
CA GLY A 123 -4.21 -3.17 23.72
C GLY A 123 -4.22 -4.59 24.27
N GLU A 124 -3.11 -4.95 24.89
CA GLU A 124 -2.88 -6.25 25.56
C GLU A 124 -2.84 -6.01 27.07
N PHE A 125 -3.25 -6.99 27.86
CA PHE A 125 -3.18 -6.96 29.32
C PHE A 125 -2.68 -8.31 29.84
N SER A 126 -1.74 -8.27 30.79
CA SER A 126 -1.28 -9.44 31.52
C SER A 126 -1.34 -9.12 33.01
N GLU A 127 -2.16 -9.87 33.72
CA GLU A 127 -2.29 -9.79 35.17
C GLU A 127 -1.17 -10.59 35.82
N GLN A 128 -0.61 -10.08 36.93
CA GLN A 128 0.35 -10.79 37.79
C GLN A 128 1.59 -11.31 37.00
N VAL A 129 2.19 -10.49 36.15
CA VAL A 129 3.46 -10.84 35.50
C VAL A 129 4.58 -11.10 36.50
N SER A 130 4.46 -10.54 37.72
CA SER A 130 5.14 -10.91 38.94
C SER A 130 4.22 -10.55 40.12
N SER A 131 4.58 -10.92 41.36
CA SER A 131 3.74 -10.70 42.54
C SER A 131 3.32 -9.21 42.69
N GLY A 132 2.04 -8.94 42.50
CA GLY A 132 1.46 -7.60 42.62
C GLY A 132 1.81 -6.66 41.43
N VAL A 133 2.26 -7.19 40.31
CA VAL A 133 2.64 -6.38 39.13
C VAL A 133 1.81 -6.78 37.91
N ASP A 134 1.08 -5.84 37.36
CA ASP A 134 0.34 -5.99 36.11
C ASP A 134 1.02 -5.20 34.98
N VAL A 135 0.88 -5.68 33.75
CA VAL A 135 1.38 -4.99 32.55
C VAL A 135 0.26 -4.88 31.52
N HIS A 136 0.09 -3.69 30.98
CA HIS A 136 -0.81 -3.50 29.85
C HIS A 136 -0.20 -2.58 28.80
N SER A 137 -0.69 -2.71 27.56
CA SER A 137 -0.31 -1.82 26.47
C SER A 137 -1.51 -1.05 25.93
N VAL A 138 -1.27 0.18 25.51
CA VAL A 138 -2.27 0.99 24.80
C VAL A 138 -1.67 1.51 23.49
N ARG A 139 -2.51 1.60 22.45
CA ARG A 139 -2.13 2.19 21.17
C ARG A 139 -2.42 3.68 21.21
N GLN A 140 -1.44 4.50 20.87
CA GLN A 140 -1.56 5.96 20.82
C GLN A 140 -1.22 6.45 19.41
N PRO A 141 -1.85 7.56 18.91
CA PRO A 141 -1.50 8.14 17.63
C PRO A 141 -0.02 8.56 17.59
N VAL A 142 0.55 8.53 16.39
CA VAL A 142 1.92 9.00 16.13
C VAL A 142 2.01 10.53 16.27
N GLY A 143 0.98 11.24 15.81
CA GLY A 143 0.91 12.70 15.84
C GLY A 143 0.35 13.30 14.54
N ILE A 144 1.04 14.30 13.98
CA ILE A 144 0.76 14.80 12.63
C ILE A 144 1.41 13.85 11.63
N VAL A 145 0.64 13.38 10.64
CA VAL A 145 1.13 12.48 9.60
C VAL A 145 0.88 13.08 8.22
N ALA A 146 1.77 12.81 7.28
CA ALA A 146 1.59 13.20 5.89
C ALA A 146 1.21 11.99 5.04
N CYS A 147 0.28 12.21 4.12
CA CYS A 147 -0.14 11.27 3.09
C CYS A 147 0.12 11.90 1.73
N ILE A 148 0.99 11.31 0.92
CA ILE A 148 1.35 11.81 -0.41
C ILE A 148 0.86 10.77 -1.42
N THR A 149 -0.11 11.15 -2.25
CA THR A 149 -0.85 10.20 -3.09
C THR A 149 -0.65 10.44 -4.58
N PRO A 150 -0.72 9.36 -5.40
CA PRO A 150 -0.50 9.42 -6.84
C PRO A 150 -1.75 9.88 -7.58
N PHE A 151 -1.60 10.12 -8.88
CA PHE A 151 -2.71 10.53 -9.76
C PHE A 151 -3.63 9.36 -10.16
N ASN A 152 -3.09 8.14 -10.27
CA ASN A 152 -3.82 7.05 -10.92
C ASN A 152 -5.01 6.49 -10.12
N PHE A 153 -5.06 6.79 -8.82
CA PHE A 153 -6.18 6.49 -7.93
C PHE A 153 -6.41 7.66 -6.96
N PRO A 154 -6.94 8.79 -7.44
CA PRO A 154 -7.03 10.04 -6.68
C PRO A 154 -8.07 10.02 -5.55
N ALA A 155 -8.92 8.98 -5.48
CA ALA A 155 -9.84 8.76 -4.36
C ALA A 155 -9.45 7.53 -3.52
N MET A 156 -9.15 6.41 -4.17
CA MET A 156 -8.88 5.14 -3.47
C MET A 156 -7.68 5.25 -2.53
N VAL A 157 -6.55 5.72 -3.02
CA VAL A 157 -5.31 5.79 -2.23
C VAL A 157 -5.42 6.82 -1.10
N PRO A 158 -5.95 8.05 -1.30
CA PRO A 158 -6.28 8.93 -0.18
C PRO A 158 -7.18 8.29 0.88
N LEU A 159 -8.25 7.59 0.48
CA LEU A 159 -9.13 6.88 1.42
C LEU A 159 -8.41 5.76 2.19
N TRP A 160 -7.42 5.10 1.61
CA TRP A 160 -6.62 4.10 2.33
C TRP A 160 -5.77 4.73 3.44
N MET A 161 -5.08 5.81 3.13
CA MET A 161 -4.14 6.46 4.05
C MET A 161 -4.84 7.32 5.10
N VAL A 162 -5.67 8.26 4.63
CA VAL A 162 -6.29 9.30 5.46
C VAL A 162 -7.27 8.69 6.47
N THR A 163 -8.12 7.75 6.02
CA THR A 163 -9.13 7.12 6.90
C THR A 163 -8.46 6.40 8.07
N THR A 164 -7.44 5.59 7.79
CA THR A 164 -6.74 4.83 8.84
C THR A 164 -5.98 5.76 9.79
N ALA A 165 -5.31 6.79 9.25
CA ALA A 165 -4.60 7.77 10.06
C ALA A 165 -5.53 8.51 11.04
N ILE A 166 -6.68 8.99 10.53
CA ILE A 166 -7.70 9.69 11.31
C ILE A 166 -8.36 8.76 12.35
N ALA A 167 -8.72 7.53 11.96
CA ALA A 167 -9.27 6.52 12.87
C ALA A 167 -8.33 6.25 14.05
N CYS A 168 -7.02 6.23 13.81
CA CYS A 168 -6.00 6.06 14.85
C CYS A 168 -5.85 7.29 15.77
N GLY A 169 -6.45 8.44 15.44
CA GLY A 169 -6.42 9.67 16.25
C GLY A 169 -5.30 10.63 15.88
N ASN A 170 -4.70 10.48 14.71
CA ASN A 170 -3.75 11.44 14.14
C ASN A 170 -4.47 12.59 13.46
N THR A 171 -3.74 13.69 13.21
CA THR A 171 -4.12 14.72 12.24
C THR A 171 -3.30 14.53 10.97
N VAL A 172 -3.87 14.93 9.82
CA VAL A 172 -3.36 14.56 8.50
C VAL A 172 -3.09 15.79 7.64
N ILE A 173 -1.94 15.77 6.98
CA ILE A 173 -1.62 16.61 5.82
C ILE A 173 -1.68 15.70 4.60
N LEU A 174 -2.68 15.85 3.74
CA LEU A 174 -2.81 15.13 2.48
C LEU A 174 -2.24 16.00 1.35
N LYS A 175 -1.24 15.48 0.64
CA LYS A 175 -0.72 16.07 -0.61
C LYS A 175 -1.12 15.16 -1.77
N PRO A 176 -2.22 15.45 -2.47
CA PRO A 176 -2.63 14.70 -3.65
C PRO A 176 -1.74 15.04 -4.86
N SER A 177 -1.95 14.32 -5.97
CA SER A 177 -1.36 14.70 -7.25
C SER A 177 -1.87 16.08 -7.69
N GLU A 178 -0.98 16.90 -8.22
CA GLU A 178 -1.31 18.20 -8.82
C GLU A 178 -2.00 18.07 -10.18
N ARG A 179 -2.10 16.86 -10.73
CA ARG A 179 -2.71 16.59 -12.04
C ARG A 179 -4.22 16.41 -11.96
N ASP A 180 -4.71 15.88 -10.84
CA ASP A 180 -6.11 15.55 -10.58
C ASP A 180 -6.52 15.77 -9.11
N PRO A 181 -6.41 17.03 -8.63
CA PRO A 181 -6.51 17.36 -7.21
C PRO A 181 -7.95 17.34 -6.66
N SER A 182 -8.98 17.47 -7.53
CA SER A 182 -10.35 17.74 -7.08
C SER A 182 -10.98 16.59 -6.29
N ALA A 183 -10.61 15.33 -6.56
CA ALA A 183 -11.11 14.19 -5.80
C ALA A 183 -10.69 14.23 -4.32
N ALA A 184 -9.44 14.65 -4.04
CA ALA A 184 -8.94 14.78 -2.66
C ALA A 184 -9.62 15.92 -1.90
N LEU A 185 -9.93 17.03 -2.56
CA LEU A 185 -10.69 18.14 -1.97
C LEU A 185 -12.13 17.73 -1.66
N TRP A 186 -12.76 16.99 -2.58
CA TRP A 186 -14.09 16.42 -2.36
C TRP A 186 -14.11 15.48 -1.15
N ILE A 187 -13.08 14.63 -0.98
CA ILE A 187 -12.93 13.75 0.18
C ILE A 187 -12.82 14.57 1.47
N ALA A 188 -12.05 15.65 1.47
CA ALA A 188 -11.93 16.52 2.65
C ALA A 188 -13.27 17.17 3.02
N GLN A 189 -14.02 17.61 2.05
CA GLN A 189 -15.39 18.12 2.25
C GLN A 189 -16.33 17.03 2.81
N ALA A 190 -16.25 15.80 2.28
CA ALA A 190 -17.04 14.68 2.77
C ALA A 190 -16.71 14.33 4.23
N PHE A 191 -15.44 14.39 4.63
CA PHE A 191 -15.04 14.23 6.03
C PHE A 191 -15.63 15.33 6.94
N LYS A 192 -15.63 16.59 6.48
CA LYS A 192 -16.27 17.69 7.22
C LYS A 192 -17.78 17.45 7.37
N GLU A 193 -18.47 17.06 6.31
CA GLU A 193 -19.90 16.69 6.32
C GLU A 193 -20.16 15.50 7.26
N ALA A 194 -19.21 14.55 7.37
CA ALA A 194 -19.27 13.43 8.30
C ALA A 194 -19.05 13.83 9.77
N GLY A 195 -18.73 15.10 10.04
CA GLY A 195 -18.54 15.63 11.39
C GLY A 195 -17.09 15.55 11.89
N LEU A 196 -16.11 15.40 11.00
CA LEU A 196 -14.70 15.53 11.38
C LEU A 196 -14.40 16.97 11.80
N PRO A 197 -13.76 17.20 12.96
CA PRO A 197 -13.40 18.55 13.40
C PRO A 197 -12.43 19.23 12.44
N ASP A 198 -12.56 20.56 12.31
CA ASP A 198 -11.67 21.38 11.51
C ASP A 198 -10.20 21.21 11.95
N GLY A 199 -9.27 21.23 11.00
CA GLY A 199 -7.85 21.02 11.22
C GLY A 199 -7.38 19.56 11.34
N VAL A 200 -8.28 18.59 11.54
CA VAL A 200 -7.90 17.17 11.61
C VAL A 200 -7.42 16.65 10.24
N LEU A 201 -8.06 17.09 9.16
CA LEU A 201 -7.64 16.82 7.78
C LEU A 201 -7.38 18.15 7.05
N ASN A 202 -6.18 18.26 6.48
CA ASN A 202 -5.78 19.38 5.65
C ASN A 202 -5.27 18.85 4.31
N VAL A 203 -5.67 19.44 3.19
CA VAL A 203 -5.20 19.09 1.85
C VAL A 203 -4.35 20.24 1.32
N VAL A 204 -3.11 19.93 1.02
CA VAL A 204 -2.12 20.88 0.50
C VAL A 204 -1.70 20.41 -0.90
N ASN A 205 -2.24 21.04 -1.92
CA ASN A 205 -1.82 20.80 -3.30
C ASN A 205 -0.40 21.32 -3.52
N GLY A 206 0.40 20.63 -4.31
CA GLY A 206 1.77 21.05 -4.52
C GLY A 206 2.64 20.01 -5.23
N ASP A 207 3.80 20.45 -5.62
CA ASP A 207 4.84 19.67 -6.29
C ASP A 207 5.98 19.27 -5.34
N LYS A 208 7.19 19.15 -5.87
CA LYS A 208 8.40 18.79 -5.10
C LYS A 208 8.67 19.72 -3.92
N GLU A 209 8.37 21.02 -4.04
CA GLU A 209 8.63 21.99 -2.96
C GLU A 209 7.77 21.67 -1.73
N ALA A 210 6.48 21.38 -1.93
CA ALA A 210 5.59 20.94 -0.86
C ALA A 210 6.03 19.60 -0.26
N VAL A 211 6.45 18.64 -1.10
CA VAL A 211 6.98 17.35 -0.64
C VAL A 211 8.21 17.54 0.23
N ASP A 212 9.19 18.32 -0.23
CA ASP A 212 10.42 18.59 0.53
C ASP A 212 10.12 19.26 1.87
N GLY A 213 9.20 20.23 1.89
CA GLY A 213 8.72 20.84 3.12
C GLY A 213 8.11 19.85 4.10
N ILE A 214 7.26 18.93 3.60
CA ILE A 214 6.68 17.84 4.41
C ILE A 214 7.77 16.93 5.00
N LEU A 215 8.76 16.56 4.20
CA LEU A 215 9.83 15.64 4.63
C LEU A 215 10.76 16.27 5.67
N ASP A 216 10.94 17.57 5.64
CA ASP A 216 11.82 18.29 6.55
C ASP A 216 11.12 18.82 7.80
N HIS A 217 9.79 19.02 7.78
CA HIS A 217 9.06 19.64 8.88
C HIS A 217 9.07 18.79 10.16
N ASP A 218 9.58 19.35 11.27
CA ASP A 218 9.79 18.64 12.54
C ASP A 218 8.52 18.06 13.18
N ASP A 219 7.37 18.71 13.01
CA ASP A 219 6.11 18.24 13.63
C ASP A 219 5.45 17.10 12.89
N ILE A 220 5.78 16.87 11.62
CA ILE A 220 5.30 15.71 10.87
C ILE A 220 6.11 14.49 11.28
N LYS A 221 5.43 13.47 11.86
CA LYS A 221 6.07 12.30 12.49
C LYS A 221 6.09 11.06 11.63
N ALA A 222 5.22 10.99 10.64
CA ALA A 222 5.16 9.85 9.72
C ALA A 222 4.78 10.32 8.32
N VAL A 223 5.27 9.60 7.30
CA VAL A 223 4.96 9.84 5.90
C VAL A 223 4.53 8.53 5.26
N SER A 224 3.34 8.53 4.66
CA SER A 224 2.84 7.45 3.80
C SER A 224 2.80 7.94 2.36
N PHE A 225 3.36 7.19 1.44
CA PHE A 225 3.54 7.57 0.04
C PHE A 225 3.22 6.41 -0.91
N VAL A 226 2.61 6.75 -2.04
CA VAL A 226 2.52 5.87 -3.22
C VAL A 226 2.92 6.68 -4.46
N GLY A 227 3.79 6.12 -5.29
CA GLY A 227 4.23 6.73 -6.54
C GLY A 227 5.37 5.97 -7.21
N SER A 228 6.15 6.65 -8.07
CA SER A 228 7.26 6.02 -8.78
C SER A 228 8.41 5.62 -7.84
N THR A 229 9.13 4.56 -8.18
CA THR A 229 10.23 4.03 -7.35
C THR A 229 11.32 5.05 -7.02
N PRO A 230 11.81 5.89 -7.96
CA PRO A 230 12.83 6.88 -7.60
C PRO A 230 12.33 7.89 -6.55
N ILE A 231 11.05 8.26 -6.61
CA ILE A 231 10.45 9.19 -5.64
C ILE A 231 10.19 8.47 -4.31
N ALA A 232 9.73 7.21 -4.32
CA ALA A 232 9.55 6.41 -3.12
C ALA A 232 10.87 6.26 -2.34
N GLN A 233 11.96 5.97 -3.04
CA GLN A 233 13.29 5.88 -2.45
C GLN A 233 13.74 7.23 -1.87
N TYR A 234 13.59 8.31 -2.64
CA TYR A 234 13.93 9.67 -2.20
C TYR A 234 13.18 10.07 -0.92
N ILE A 235 11.86 9.81 -0.88
CA ILE A 235 11.03 10.10 0.29
C ILE A 235 11.47 9.27 1.49
N TYR A 236 11.71 7.96 1.28
CA TYR A 236 12.17 7.07 2.34
C TYR A 236 13.49 7.53 2.94
N GLU A 237 14.49 7.81 2.11
CA GLU A 237 15.81 8.25 2.56
C GLU A 237 15.75 9.57 3.33
N ARG A 238 15.06 10.60 2.76
CA ARG A 238 15.01 11.94 3.36
C ARG A 238 14.17 11.97 4.64
N ALA A 239 13.00 11.36 4.64
CA ALA A 239 12.15 11.31 5.82
C ALA A 239 12.77 10.49 6.96
N SER A 240 13.39 9.34 6.65
CA SER A 240 14.08 8.52 7.65
C SER A 240 15.28 9.23 8.25
N LYS A 241 16.04 10.00 7.44
CA LYS A 241 17.13 10.86 7.93
C LYS A 241 16.63 11.89 8.96
N ASN A 242 15.41 12.38 8.80
CA ASN A 242 14.75 13.31 9.71
C ASN A 242 13.98 12.60 10.84
N GLY A 243 14.22 11.30 11.07
CA GLY A 243 13.63 10.53 12.18
C GLY A 243 12.14 10.25 12.05
N LYS A 244 11.56 10.42 10.85
CA LYS A 244 10.14 10.14 10.60
C LYS A 244 9.94 8.65 10.34
N ARG A 245 8.75 8.14 10.69
CA ARG A 245 8.29 6.83 10.24
C ARG A 245 7.88 6.92 8.78
N VAL A 246 8.28 5.95 7.95
CA VAL A 246 8.03 5.98 6.51
C VAL A 246 7.44 4.67 6.02
N GLN A 247 6.47 4.80 5.14
CA GLN A 247 5.87 3.75 4.33
C GLN A 247 5.76 4.30 2.92
N ALA A 248 6.64 3.86 2.01
CA ALA A 248 6.72 4.40 0.66
C ALA A 248 6.61 3.27 -0.37
N LEU A 249 5.44 3.17 -1.01
CA LEU A 249 5.18 2.20 -2.06
C LEU A 249 5.68 2.77 -3.39
N GLY A 250 6.53 1.98 -4.04
CA GLY A 250 7.15 2.30 -5.32
C GLY A 250 6.42 1.67 -6.50
N GLY A 251 7.11 1.64 -7.64
CA GLY A 251 6.62 1.08 -8.89
C GLY A 251 6.55 -0.46 -8.89
N ALA A 252 6.10 -0.99 -10.01
CA ALA A 252 5.87 -2.42 -10.19
C ALA A 252 6.23 -2.88 -11.60
N LYS A 253 6.47 -4.19 -11.75
CA LYS A 253 6.51 -4.92 -13.01
C LYS A 253 5.78 -6.24 -12.79
N ASN A 254 4.45 -6.20 -12.83
CA ASN A 254 3.65 -7.36 -12.47
C ASN A 254 3.62 -8.37 -13.61
N HIS A 255 3.86 -9.63 -13.26
CA HIS A 255 3.91 -10.75 -14.16
C HIS A 255 2.64 -11.61 -14.03
N MET A 256 2.16 -12.12 -15.17
CA MET A 256 1.09 -13.10 -15.24
C MET A 256 1.63 -14.34 -15.93
N VAL A 257 1.81 -15.42 -15.19
CA VAL A 257 2.26 -16.71 -15.71
C VAL A 257 1.05 -17.48 -16.25
N VAL A 258 1.18 -18.02 -17.47
CA VAL A 258 0.17 -18.89 -18.07
C VAL A 258 0.79 -20.24 -18.33
N MET A 259 0.28 -21.26 -17.61
CA MET A 259 0.75 -22.64 -17.68
C MET A 259 0.11 -23.38 -18.88
N PRO A 260 0.72 -24.49 -19.36
CA PRO A 260 0.19 -25.26 -20.49
C PRO A 260 -1.21 -25.82 -20.29
N ASP A 261 -1.61 -26.06 -19.05
CA ASP A 261 -2.93 -26.60 -18.68
C ASP A 261 -3.99 -25.51 -18.43
N ALA A 262 -3.63 -24.22 -18.53
CA ALA A 262 -4.53 -23.10 -18.31
C ALA A 262 -5.67 -23.04 -19.34
N ASP A 263 -6.77 -22.39 -18.93
CA ASP A 263 -7.81 -21.96 -19.86
C ASP A 263 -7.32 -20.72 -20.62
N LEU A 264 -6.95 -20.89 -21.89
CA LEU A 264 -6.34 -19.81 -22.68
C LEU A 264 -7.33 -18.69 -23.00
N ASP A 265 -8.64 -18.97 -23.09
CA ASP A 265 -9.65 -17.94 -23.31
C ASP A 265 -9.80 -17.08 -22.05
N ALA A 266 -9.95 -17.71 -20.89
CA ALA A 266 -10.00 -17.01 -19.61
C ALA A 266 -8.70 -16.24 -19.33
N ALA A 267 -7.53 -16.81 -19.65
CA ALA A 267 -6.25 -16.16 -19.49
C ALA A 267 -6.09 -14.93 -20.40
N ALA A 268 -6.55 -15.02 -21.66
CA ALA A 268 -6.51 -13.91 -22.61
C ALA A 268 -7.46 -12.77 -22.18
N ASP A 269 -8.69 -13.07 -21.74
CA ASP A 269 -9.63 -12.09 -21.21
C ASP A 269 -9.04 -11.37 -19.97
N ALA A 270 -8.46 -12.14 -19.07
CA ALA A 270 -7.80 -11.63 -17.87
C ALA A 270 -6.59 -10.74 -18.19
N ALA A 271 -5.73 -11.17 -19.13
CA ALA A 271 -4.57 -10.41 -19.56
C ALA A 271 -4.95 -9.05 -20.17
N VAL A 272 -5.94 -9.04 -21.07
CA VAL A 272 -6.42 -7.80 -21.72
C VAL A 272 -7.02 -6.83 -20.69
N SER A 273 -7.91 -7.32 -19.83
CA SER A 273 -8.51 -6.50 -18.77
C SER A 273 -7.47 -5.95 -17.80
N ALA A 274 -6.50 -6.77 -17.38
CA ALA A 274 -5.49 -6.38 -16.42
C ALA A 274 -4.39 -5.48 -17.00
N ALA A 275 -4.06 -5.61 -18.27
CA ALA A 275 -3.02 -4.81 -18.91
C ALA A 275 -3.51 -3.44 -19.38
N TYR A 276 -4.75 -3.36 -19.88
CA TYR A 276 -5.22 -2.16 -20.58
C TYR A 276 -6.28 -1.37 -19.82
N GLY A 277 -6.90 -1.93 -18.79
CA GLY A 277 -7.82 -1.18 -17.93
C GLY A 277 -7.16 0.09 -17.37
N SER A 278 -7.88 1.22 -17.38
CA SER A 278 -7.36 2.55 -17.04
C SER A 278 -6.09 2.92 -17.83
N ALA A 279 -6.05 2.57 -19.11
CA ALA A 279 -4.91 2.78 -20.01
C ALA A 279 -3.56 2.21 -19.47
N GLY A 280 -3.62 1.15 -18.64
CA GLY A 280 -2.44 0.56 -18.00
C GLY A 280 -1.85 1.39 -16.84
N GLU A 281 -2.48 2.49 -16.43
CA GLU A 281 -2.03 3.36 -15.35
C GLU A 281 -2.45 2.84 -13.97
N ARG A 282 -2.27 1.55 -13.73
CA ARG A 282 -2.54 0.89 -12.45
C ARG A 282 -1.26 0.29 -11.87
N CYS A 283 -1.02 0.48 -10.58
CA CYS A 283 0.11 -0.14 -9.87
C CYS A 283 0.08 -1.69 -9.93
N MET A 284 -1.09 -2.27 -10.13
CA MET A 284 -1.30 -3.71 -10.26
C MET A 284 -1.59 -4.17 -11.69
N ALA A 285 -1.47 -3.30 -12.69
CA ALA A 285 -1.60 -3.71 -14.09
C ALA A 285 -0.61 -4.83 -14.42
N VAL A 286 -1.07 -5.83 -15.14
CA VAL A 286 -0.19 -6.86 -15.72
C VAL A 286 0.61 -6.21 -16.85
N SER A 287 1.91 -6.09 -16.67
CA SER A 287 2.82 -5.51 -17.66
C SER A 287 3.64 -6.58 -18.40
N VAL A 288 3.73 -7.78 -17.84
CA VAL A 288 4.45 -8.91 -18.45
C VAL A 288 3.59 -10.17 -18.38
N LEU A 289 3.33 -10.75 -19.55
CA LEU A 289 2.77 -12.10 -19.69
C LEU A 289 3.94 -13.09 -19.83
N VAL A 290 3.99 -14.09 -18.97
CA VAL A 290 4.98 -15.18 -19.04
C VAL A 290 4.29 -16.43 -19.55
N ALA A 291 4.55 -16.78 -20.80
CA ALA A 291 3.95 -17.94 -21.45
C ALA A 291 4.89 -19.14 -21.31
N VAL A 292 4.42 -20.22 -20.66
CA VAL A 292 5.22 -21.43 -20.38
C VAL A 292 4.99 -22.47 -21.47
N GLY A 293 6.07 -22.93 -22.10
CA GLY A 293 6.00 -23.96 -23.16
C GLY A 293 5.27 -23.49 -24.42
N GLU A 294 4.38 -24.34 -24.95
CA GLU A 294 3.76 -24.14 -26.26
C GLU A 294 2.54 -23.19 -26.26
N VAL A 295 2.18 -22.57 -25.10
CA VAL A 295 0.98 -21.72 -25.04
C VAL A 295 1.15 -20.34 -25.66
N ALA A 296 2.39 -19.92 -25.95
CA ALA A 296 2.69 -18.55 -26.35
C ALA A 296 1.96 -18.11 -27.62
N ASP A 297 2.06 -18.87 -28.71
CA ASP A 297 1.46 -18.48 -30.00
C ASP A 297 -0.07 -18.39 -29.91
N PRO A 298 -0.81 -19.45 -29.46
CA PRO A 298 -2.26 -19.36 -29.37
C PRO A 298 -2.74 -18.29 -28.36
N LEU A 299 -1.98 -18.01 -27.32
CA LEU A 299 -2.33 -16.99 -26.34
C LEU A 299 -2.15 -15.57 -26.90
N VAL A 300 -1.02 -15.32 -27.60
CA VAL A 300 -0.75 -14.04 -28.28
C VAL A 300 -1.82 -13.73 -29.32
N ASP A 301 -2.22 -14.72 -30.13
CA ASP A 301 -3.28 -14.57 -31.14
C ASP A 301 -4.62 -14.21 -30.47
N LYS A 302 -4.99 -14.91 -29.38
CA LYS A 302 -6.23 -14.64 -28.63
C LYS A 302 -6.24 -13.26 -27.98
N ILE A 303 -5.11 -12.81 -27.48
CA ILE A 303 -4.96 -11.46 -26.90
C ILE A 303 -5.09 -10.40 -28.01
N ALA A 304 -4.38 -10.55 -29.13
CA ALA A 304 -4.45 -9.63 -30.25
C ALA A 304 -5.87 -9.49 -30.82
N GLU A 305 -6.61 -10.61 -30.94
CA GLU A 305 -8.01 -10.58 -31.37
C GLU A 305 -8.88 -9.74 -30.42
N ARG A 306 -8.72 -9.88 -29.11
CA ARG A 306 -9.47 -9.14 -28.10
C ARG A 306 -9.11 -7.66 -28.10
N MET A 307 -7.84 -7.33 -28.24
CA MET A 307 -7.35 -5.94 -28.35
C MET A 307 -7.99 -5.21 -29.54
N GLY A 308 -8.18 -5.90 -30.66
CA GLY A 308 -8.83 -5.34 -31.85
C GLY A 308 -10.29 -4.93 -31.63
N LYS A 309 -10.95 -5.45 -30.59
CA LYS A 309 -12.35 -5.16 -30.25
C LYS A 309 -12.49 -4.02 -29.23
N LEU A 310 -11.39 -3.62 -28.55
CA LEU A 310 -11.44 -2.60 -27.53
C LEU A 310 -11.84 -1.23 -28.07
N VAL A 311 -12.85 -0.62 -27.43
CA VAL A 311 -13.30 0.73 -27.72
C VAL A 311 -12.52 1.72 -26.84
N ILE A 312 -11.69 2.54 -27.49
CA ILE A 312 -10.86 3.55 -26.84
C ILE A 312 -11.46 4.92 -27.15
N GLY A 313 -11.77 5.70 -26.13
CA GLY A 313 -12.43 7.00 -26.32
C GLY A 313 -12.58 7.78 -25.02
N ASP A 314 -13.38 8.84 -25.05
CA ASP A 314 -13.67 9.67 -23.88
C ASP A 314 -14.26 8.81 -22.75
N GLY A 315 -13.74 8.99 -21.53
CA GLY A 315 -14.20 8.27 -20.36
C GLY A 315 -15.67 8.51 -19.99
N PHE A 316 -16.27 9.56 -20.47
CA PHE A 316 -17.70 9.84 -20.32
C PHE A 316 -18.60 9.17 -21.38
N ASP A 317 -18.03 8.63 -22.46
CA ASP A 317 -18.79 7.81 -23.42
C ASP A 317 -18.96 6.41 -22.85
N GLU A 318 -20.19 5.99 -22.61
CA GLU A 318 -20.53 4.67 -22.05
C GLU A 318 -20.03 3.49 -22.89
N ARG A 319 -19.69 3.71 -24.16
CA ARG A 319 -19.12 2.70 -25.05
C ARG A 319 -17.62 2.53 -24.87
N SER A 320 -16.95 3.50 -24.27
CA SER A 320 -15.50 3.47 -24.07
C SER A 320 -15.14 2.45 -22.98
N GLU A 321 -14.15 1.61 -23.28
CA GLU A 321 -13.58 0.62 -22.37
C GLU A 321 -12.20 1.06 -21.84
N MET A 322 -11.53 1.94 -22.56
CA MET A 322 -10.25 2.55 -22.18
C MET A 322 -10.25 4.04 -22.52
N GLY A 323 -9.85 4.87 -21.57
CA GLY A 323 -9.65 6.31 -21.71
C GLY A 323 -8.25 6.69 -22.20
N PRO A 324 -7.92 8.02 -22.24
CA PRO A 324 -6.58 8.52 -22.52
C PRO A 324 -5.63 8.29 -21.35
N LEU A 325 -4.34 8.57 -21.56
CA LEU A 325 -3.35 8.74 -20.48
C LEU A 325 -3.51 10.11 -19.82
N ILE A 326 -3.02 10.24 -18.58
CA ILE A 326 -3.19 11.46 -17.76
C ILE A 326 -2.55 12.71 -18.37
N THR A 327 -1.43 12.58 -19.08
CA THR A 327 -0.72 13.71 -19.72
C THR A 327 -0.18 13.36 -21.10
N ARG A 328 0.13 14.40 -21.88
CA ARG A 328 0.79 14.28 -23.18
C ARG A 328 2.18 13.66 -23.05
N GLU A 329 2.93 14.04 -22.02
CA GLU A 329 4.27 13.52 -21.75
C GLU A 329 4.22 12.01 -21.42
N ALA A 330 3.19 11.55 -20.72
CA ALA A 330 2.98 10.13 -20.45
C ALA A 330 2.71 9.36 -21.75
N ARG A 331 1.83 9.90 -22.62
CA ARG A 331 1.55 9.33 -23.95
C ARG A 331 2.82 9.21 -24.80
N ASP A 332 3.59 10.29 -24.90
CA ASP A 332 4.80 10.33 -25.74
C ASP A 332 5.89 9.40 -25.19
N ARG A 333 6.01 9.29 -23.87
CA ARG A 333 6.88 8.33 -23.19
C ARG A 333 6.49 6.89 -23.51
N VAL A 334 5.20 6.55 -23.41
CA VAL A 334 4.69 5.20 -23.75
C VAL A 334 4.97 4.87 -25.21
N ALA A 335 4.70 5.81 -26.12
CA ALA A 335 5.00 5.65 -27.54
C ALA A 335 6.50 5.38 -27.80
N SER A 336 7.39 6.00 -27.03
CA SER A 336 8.84 5.79 -27.13
C SER A 336 9.29 4.38 -26.74
N TYR A 337 8.65 3.76 -25.73
CA TYR A 337 8.93 2.37 -25.37
C TYR A 337 8.55 1.40 -26.49
N VAL A 338 7.38 1.58 -27.09
CA VAL A 338 6.94 0.76 -28.22
C VAL A 338 7.85 0.95 -29.43
N ALA A 339 8.30 2.20 -29.70
CA ALA A 339 9.25 2.49 -30.78
C ALA A 339 10.59 1.78 -30.60
N GLY A 340 11.14 1.80 -29.37
CA GLY A 340 12.44 1.20 -29.07
C GLY A 340 12.44 -0.34 -28.99
N ALA A 341 11.29 -0.97 -28.80
CA ALA A 341 11.20 -2.40 -28.55
C ALA A 341 11.77 -3.25 -29.69
N THR A 342 11.52 -2.86 -30.94
CA THR A 342 12.05 -3.57 -32.14
C THR A 342 13.57 -3.46 -32.25
N ASP A 343 14.14 -2.30 -31.91
CA ASP A 343 15.59 -2.08 -31.93
C ASP A 343 16.31 -2.93 -30.88
N GLU A 344 15.62 -3.25 -29.78
CA GLU A 344 16.11 -4.14 -28.73
C GLU A 344 15.90 -5.63 -29.06
N GLY A 345 15.26 -5.96 -30.19
CA GLY A 345 15.05 -7.32 -30.68
C GLY A 345 13.72 -7.96 -30.30
N ALA A 346 12.78 -7.22 -29.75
CA ALA A 346 11.41 -7.67 -29.53
C ALA A 346 10.57 -7.52 -30.81
N ARG A 347 9.41 -8.19 -30.83
CA ARG A 347 8.44 -8.15 -31.93
C ARG A 347 7.19 -7.38 -31.49
N VAL A 348 6.92 -6.25 -32.10
CA VAL A 348 5.63 -5.56 -31.93
C VAL A 348 4.56 -6.31 -32.74
N VAL A 349 3.62 -6.95 -32.04
CA VAL A 349 2.52 -7.72 -32.63
C VAL A 349 1.33 -6.81 -32.94
N VAL A 350 0.99 -5.92 -32.01
CA VAL A 350 0.00 -4.88 -32.16
C VAL A 350 0.65 -3.56 -31.78
N ASP A 351 0.59 -2.58 -32.68
CA ASP A 351 1.20 -1.26 -32.47
C ASP A 351 0.12 -0.22 -32.18
N GLY A 352 -0.01 0.17 -30.93
CA GLY A 352 -0.98 1.16 -30.52
C GLY A 352 -0.76 2.57 -31.08
N ARG A 353 0.47 2.85 -31.60
CA ARG A 353 0.80 4.15 -32.23
C ARG A 353 0.14 4.33 -33.59
N GLU A 354 -0.28 3.24 -34.25
CA GLU A 354 -0.94 3.27 -35.56
C GLU A 354 -2.43 3.65 -35.44
N LYS A 355 -3.01 3.62 -34.22
CA LYS A 355 -4.41 4.01 -34.02
C LYS A 355 -4.52 5.52 -33.99
N HIS A 356 -5.29 6.08 -34.93
CA HIS A 356 -5.50 7.51 -35.01
C HIS A 356 -6.57 8.00 -34.03
N PHE A 357 -6.25 9.07 -33.33
CA PHE A 357 -7.15 9.80 -32.43
C PHE A 357 -7.12 11.30 -32.76
N ASP A 358 -8.02 12.07 -32.13
CA ASP A 358 -7.94 13.52 -32.13
C ASP A 358 -6.60 13.94 -31.49
N GLU A 359 -5.83 14.80 -32.18
CA GLU A 359 -4.51 15.23 -31.73
C GLU A 359 -4.54 16.02 -30.42
N SER A 360 -5.67 16.62 -30.05
CA SER A 360 -5.82 17.39 -28.81
C SER A 360 -5.81 16.51 -27.56
N GLY A 361 -6.41 15.31 -27.62
CA GLY A 361 -6.46 14.34 -26.52
C GLY A 361 -5.14 13.58 -26.30
N PHE A 362 -4.98 12.98 -25.13
CA PHE A 362 -3.77 12.22 -24.76
C PHE A 362 -3.93 10.72 -25.00
N PHE A 363 -4.66 10.36 -26.05
CA PHE A 363 -4.93 8.97 -26.41
C PHE A 363 -3.73 8.27 -27.05
N ILE A 364 -3.62 6.98 -26.79
CA ILE A 364 -2.77 6.03 -27.50
C ILE A 364 -3.48 4.68 -27.54
N GLY A 365 -3.30 3.91 -28.59
CA GLY A 365 -3.85 2.56 -28.69
C GLY A 365 -3.10 1.56 -27.80
N THR A 366 -3.67 0.38 -27.66
CA THR A 366 -3.05 -0.74 -26.94
C THR A 366 -1.94 -1.37 -27.75
N SER A 367 -0.80 -1.72 -27.11
CA SER A 367 0.33 -2.38 -27.76
C SER A 367 0.60 -3.75 -27.13
N LEU A 368 0.97 -4.72 -28.00
CA LEU A 368 1.40 -6.05 -27.62
C LEU A 368 2.79 -6.30 -28.18
N VAL A 369 3.75 -6.54 -27.30
CA VAL A 369 5.17 -6.73 -27.65
C VAL A 369 5.58 -8.14 -27.25
N ASP A 370 5.97 -8.96 -28.22
CA ASP A 370 6.36 -10.36 -28.03
C ASP A 370 7.88 -10.57 -28.12
N HIS A 371 8.35 -11.74 -27.72
CA HIS A 371 9.78 -12.08 -27.63
C HIS A 371 10.60 -11.14 -26.75
N VAL A 372 9.97 -10.58 -25.73
CA VAL A 372 10.62 -9.70 -24.76
C VAL A 372 11.52 -10.52 -23.85
N LYS A 373 12.65 -9.94 -23.45
CA LYS A 373 13.66 -10.57 -22.57
C LYS A 373 14.14 -9.57 -21.51
N PRO A 374 14.63 -10.07 -20.37
CA PRO A 374 15.38 -9.24 -19.42
C PRO A 374 16.50 -8.46 -20.10
N GLY A 375 16.72 -7.23 -19.69
CA GLY A 375 17.66 -6.28 -20.30
C GLY A 375 17.05 -5.38 -21.37
N MET A 376 15.86 -5.68 -21.88
CA MET A 376 15.09 -4.77 -22.72
C MET A 376 14.34 -3.74 -21.87
N LYS A 377 14.27 -2.48 -22.29
CA LYS A 377 13.58 -1.41 -21.54
C LYS A 377 12.12 -1.72 -21.27
N VAL A 378 11.44 -2.31 -22.26
CA VAL A 378 10.03 -2.74 -22.11
C VAL A 378 9.82 -3.82 -21.05
N TYR A 379 10.89 -4.54 -20.63
CA TYR A 379 10.87 -5.48 -19.52
C TYR A 379 11.34 -4.84 -18.21
N ASP A 380 12.48 -4.14 -18.24
CA ASP A 380 13.18 -3.72 -17.01
C ASP A 380 12.51 -2.50 -16.34
N GLU A 381 11.85 -1.63 -17.12
CA GLU A 381 11.29 -0.38 -16.65
C GLU A 381 9.75 -0.44 -16.53
N GLU A 382 9.20 0.29 -15.57
CA GLU A 382 7.75 0.48 -15.43
C GLU A 382 7.26 1.45 -16.50
N ILE A 383 6.48 0.96 -17.48
CA ILE A 383 5.97 1.78 -18.59
C ILE A 383 4.81 2.68 -18.13
N PHE A 384 3.91 2.14 -17.31
CA PHE A 384 2.71 2.81 -16.81
C PHE A 384 1.84 3.35 -17.95
N GLY A 385 1.47 2.45 -18.85
CA GLY A 385 0.71 2.73 -20.06
C GLY A 385 0.21 1.42 -20.71
N PRO A 386 -0.59 1.49 -21.80
CA PRO A 386 -1.28 0.35 -22.36
C PRO A 386 -0.35 -0.53 -23.24
N VAL A 387 0.69 -1.09 -22.63
CA VAL A 387 1.68 -1.96 -23.27
C VAL A 387 1.81 -3.26 -22.48
N LEU A 388 1.52 -4.39 -23.13
CA LEU A 388 1.74 -5.72 -22.60
C LEU A 388 2.95 -6.37 -23.27
N SER A 389 3.93 -6.78 -22.47
CA SER A 389 5.11 -7.51 -22.91
C SER A 389 4.89 -9.02 -22.73
N VAL A 390 5.31 -9.83 -23.72
CA VAL A 390 5.24 -11.29 -23.65
C VAL A 390 6.67 -11.86 -23.57
N VAL A 391 6.92 -12.59 -22.49
CA VAL A 391 8.16 -13.37 -22.29
C VAL A 391 7.79 -14.85 -22.43
N ARG A 392 8.60 -15.58 -23.20
CA ARG A 392 8.43 -17.01 -23.45
C ARG A 392 9.47 -17.77 -22.64
N VAL A 393 9.03 -18.76 -21.88
CA VAL A 393 9.89 -19.65 -21.09
C VAL A 393 9.53 -21.10 -21.34
N GLU A 394 10.49 -22.01 -21.14
CA GLU A 394 10.24 -23.45 -21.42
C GLU A 394 9.54 -24.14 -20.24
N THR A 395 9.91 -23.80 -19.02
CA THR A 395 9.48 -24.51 -17.81
C THR A 395 8.84 -23.59 -16.76
N PHE A 396 8.16 -24.20 -15.79
CA PHE A 396 7.66 -23.52 -14.60
C PHE A 396 8.79 -22.89 -13.78
N GLU A 397 9.90 -23.61 -13.64
CA GLU A 397 11.09 -23.17 -12.90
C GLU A 397 11.71 -21.92 -13.53
N ASP A 398 11.80 -21.88 -14.87
CA ASP A 398 12.26 -20.68 -15.60
C ASP A 398 11.36 -19.47 -15.34
N ALA A 399 10.04 -19.68 -15.25
CA ALA A 399 9.10 -18.60 -14.93
C ALA A 399 9.32 -18.06 -13.52
N VAL A 400 9.52 -18.93 -12.54
CA VAL A 400 9.79 -18.55 -11.15
C VAL A 400 11.12 -17.81 -11.03
N GLU A 401 12.19 -18.31 -11.67
CA GLU A 401 13.52 -17.68 -11.68
C GLU A 401 13.46 -16.28 -12.31
N LEU A 402 12.80 -16.15 -13.47
CA LEU A 402 12.60 -14.88 -14.17
C LEU A 402 11.95 -13.83 -13.25
N ILE A 403 10.88 -14.19 -12.55
CA ILE A 403 10.14 -13.28 -11.71
C ILE A 403 10.93 -12.94 -10.44
N ASN A 404 11.55 -13.94 -9.82
CA ASN A 404 12.35 -13.73 -8.62
C ASN A 404 13.62 -12.90 -8.89
N ALA A 405 14.16 -12.91 -10.11
CA ALA A 405 15.26 -12.04 -10.51
C ALA A 405 14.86 -10.57 -10.75
N ASN A 406 13.56 -10.28 -10.92
CA ASN A 406 13.10 -8.91 -11.17
C ASN A 406 13.28 -8.02 -9.93
N GLN A 407 13.65 -6.75 -10.17
CA GLN A 407 13.86 -5.75 -9.11
C GLN A 407 12.56 -5.32 -8.42
N PHE A 408 11.40 -5.49 -9.07
CA PHE A 408 10.08 -5.19 -8.54
C PHE A 408 9.38 -6.47 -8.07
N ALA A 409 8.58 -6.36 -7.03
CA ALA A 409 7.87 -7.50 -6.46
C ALA A 409 6.55 -7.08 -5.81
N ASN A 410 5.71 -6.33 -6.54
CA ASN A 410 4.43 -5.84 -6.04
C ASN A 410 3.35 -6.91 -6.14
N GLY A 411 3.04 -7.38 -7.35
CA GLY A 411 2.05 -8.42 -7.60
C GLY A 411 2.48 -9.39 -8.68
N VAL A 412 1.92 -10.60 -8.63
CA VAL A 412 2.09 -11.65 -9.62
C VAL A 412 0.84 -12.51 -9.70
N ALA A 413 0.58 -13.10 -10.86
CA ALA A 413 -0.51 -14.07 -11.03
C ALA A 413 0.00 -15.32 -11.73
N ILE A 414 -0.63 -16.48 -11.43
CA ILE A 414 -0.48 -17.72 -12.18
C ILE A 414 -1.86 -18.21 -12.65
N PHE A 415 -1.93 -18.62 -13.90
CA PHE A 415 -3.09 -19.26 -14.51
C PHE A 415 -2.78 -20.72 -14.77
N THR A 416 -3.46 -21.61 -14.07
CA THR A 416 -3.30 -23.08 -14.14
C THR A 416 -4.56 -23.77 -13.62
N ARG A 417 -4.78 -25.02 -14.04
CA ARG A 417 -5.78 -25.93 -13.46
C ARG A 417 -5.17 -26.95 -12.50
N ASP A 418 -3.82 -26.97 -12.40
CA ASP A 418 -3.11 -27.88 -11.51
C ASP A 418 -2.85 -27.24 -10.13
N GLY A 419 -3.52 -27.78 -9.10
CA GLY A 419 -3.39 -27.30 -7.73
C GLY A 419 -1.99 -27.50 -7.14
N LYS A 420 -1.20 -28.44 -7.67
CA LYS A 420 0.18 -28.62 -7.23
C LYS A 420 1.06 -27.46 -7.70
N SER A 421 1.01 -27.15 -8.99
CA SER A 421 1.73 -26.02 -9.58
C SER A 421 1.35 -24.70 -8.91
N ALA A 422 0.05 -24.48 -8.65
CA ALA A 422 -0.41 -23.28 -7.93
C ALA A 422 0.23 -23.16 -6.54
N ARG A 423 0.22 -24.24 -5.75
CA ARG A 423 0.80 -24.27 -4.40
C ARG A 423 2.32 -24.12 -4.40
N GLU A 424 3.01 -24.76 -5.34
CA GLU A 424 4.46 -24.63 -5.51
C GLU A 424 4.84 -23.19 -5.89
N PHE A 425 4.02 -22.54 -6.74
CA PHE A 425 4.20 -21.13 -7.10
C PHE A 425 4.06 -20.21 -5.89
N GLU A 426 2.99 -20.35 -5.10
CA GLU A 426 2.80 -19.56 -3.87
C GLU A 426 3.99 -19.66 -2.91
N PHE A 427 4.62 -20.84 -2.82
CA PHE A 427 5.75 -21.07 -1.93
C PHE A 427 7.09 -20.56 -2.48
N ALA A 428 7.29 -20.63 -3.81
CA ALA A 428 8.57 -20.33 -4.44
C ALA A 428 8.74 -18.86 -4.84
N ILE A 429 7.63 -18.11 -4.96
CA ILE A 429 7.66 -16.76 -5.52
C ILE A 429 7.98 -15.69 -4.47
N GLU A 430 8.90 -14.77 -4.78
CA GLU A 430 9.33 -13.68 -3.91
C GLU A 430 8.61 -12.36 -4.25
N VAL A 431 7.28 -12.35 -4.14
CA VAL A 431 6.42 -11.21 -4.48
C VAL A 431 5.39 -10.97 -3.37
N GLY A 432 5.03 -9.72 -3.12
CA GLY A 432 4.17 -9.35 -1.99
C GLY A 432 2.72 -9.82 -2.10
N MET A 433 2.15 -9.85 -3.31
CA MET A 433 0.76 -10.24 -3.56
C MET A 433 0.69 -11.26 -4.69
N VAL A 434 0.07 -12.41 -4.44
CA VAL A 434 0.00 -13.54 -5.39
C VAL A 434 -1.45 -13.87 -5.71
N GLY A 435 -1.76 -13.99 -7.00
CA GLY A 435 -3.06 -14.42 -7.51
C GLY A 435 -2.99 -15.79 -8.17
N VAL A 436 -3.92 -16.66 -7.83
CA VAL A 436 -4.13 -17.93 -8.57
C VAL A 436 -5.42 -17.79 -9.35
N ASN A 437 -5.31 -17.80 -10.67
CA ASN A 437 -6.41 -17.51 -11.60
C ASN A 437 -7.12 -16.15 -11.35
N VAL A 438 -6.40 -15.22 -10.72
CA VAL A 438 -6.82 -13.84 -10.47
C VAL A 438 -5.70 -12.91 -10.96
N PRO A 439 -5.90 -12.14 -12.05
CA PRO A 439 -4.82 -11.40 -12.69
C PRO A 439 -4.32 -10.21 -11.86
N ILE A 440 -5.21 -9.61 -11.06
CA ILE A 440 -4.92 -8.46 -10.21
C ILE A 440 -5.28 -8.81 -8.76
N PRO A 441 -4.34 -9.40 -7.97
CA PRO A 441 -4.60 -9.88 -6.62
C PRO A 441 -4.59 -8.77 -5.56
N VAL A 442 -5.36 -7.69 -5.77
CA VAL A 442 -5.52 -6.65 -4.76
C VAL A 442 -6.33 -7.19 -3.58
N PRO A 443 -5.76 -7.26 -2.37
CA PRO A 443 -6.46 -7.81 -1.23
C PRO A 443 -7.62 -6.92 -0.77
N VAL A 444 -8.61 -7.53 -0.12
CA VAL A 444 -9.71 -6.81 0.54
C VAL A 444 -9.19 -6.01 1.75
N GLY A 445 -9.94 -5.01 2.21
CA GLY A 445 -9.51 -4.04 3.23
C GLY A 445 -9.00 -4.61 4.56
N SER A 446 -9.23 -5.89 4.86
CA SER A 446 -8.71 -6.58 6.05
C SER A 446 -7.31 -7.20 5.88
N PHE A 447 -6.84 -7.35 4.64
CA PHE A 447 -5.49 -7.82 4.31
C PHE A 447 -4.69 -6.69 3.73
N SER A 448 -3.41 -6.58 4.09
CA SER A 448 -2.59 -5.44 3.70
C SER A 448 -2.12 -5.50 2.25
N PHE A 449 -2.09 -4.33 1.59
CA PHE A 449 -1.55 -4.13 0.25
C PHE A 449 -0.10 -3.67 0.33
N GLY A 450 0.81 -4.37 -0.32
CA GLY A 450 2.21 -3.97 -0.39
C GLY A 450 3.08 -4.97 -1.12
N GLY A 451 4.15 -4.46 -1.70
CA GLY A 451 5.16 -5.22 -2.42
C GLY A 451 6.38 -5.54 -1.57
N TRP A 452 7.31 -6.26 -2.19
CA TRP A 452 8.65 -6.50 -1.66
C TRP A 452 9.69 -5.78 -2.55
N LYS A 453 10.97 -5.94 -2.27
CA LYS A 453 12.10 -5.39 -3.04
C LYS A 453 11.93 -3.87 -3.28
N LYS A 454 12.13 -3.39 -4.52
CA LYS A 454 11.99 -1.95 -4.86
C LYS A 454 10.54 -1.48 -5.02
N SER A 455 9.55 -2.35 -4.81
CA SER A 455 8.14 -1.95 -4.78
C SER A 455 7.68 -1.44 -3.41
N LEU A 456 8.50 -1.55 -2.36
CA LEU A 456 8.21 -1.02 -1.03
C LEU A 456 9.51 -0.59 -0.33
N PHE A 457 9.52 0.63 0.20
CA PHE A 457 10.55 1.14 1.11
C PHE A 457 9.90 1.38 2.48
N GLY A 458 10.45 0.76 3.52
CA GLY A 458 9.87 0.62 4.85
C GLY A 458 9.29 -0.78 5.06
N ASP A 459 8.81 -1.08 6.28
CA ASP A 459 8.48 -2.45 6.70
C ASP A 459 6.96 -2.70 6.79
N THR A 460 6.13 -1.67 6.60
CA THR A 460 4.67 -1.77 6.77
C THR A 460 3.94 -1.60 5.46
N HIS A 461 2.95 -2.47 5.23
CA HIS A 461 2.07 -2.40 4.08
C HIS A 461 0.93 -1.39 4.29
N MET A 462 0.25 -1.03 3.18
CA MET A 462 -0.89 -0.12 3.17
C MET A 462 -2.12 -0.84 3.74
N TYR A 463 -3.01 -0.14 4.37
CA TYR A 463 -4.27 -0.57 5.01
C TYR A 463 -4.20 -1.90 5.81
N GLY A 464 -5.35 -2.40 6.25
CA GLY A 464 -5.41 -3.59 7.11
C GLY A 464 -4.76 -3.37 8.49
N ALA A 465 -4.40 -4.46 9.16
CA ALA A 465 -3.81 -4.43 10.51
C ALA A 465 -2.46 -3.69 10.57
N GLU A 466 -1.67 -3.79 9.49
CA GLU A 466 -0.36 -3.13 9.43
C GLU A 466 -0.45 -1.61 9.40
N ALA A 467 -1.46 -1.07 8.73
CA ALA A 467 -1.68 0.37 8.73
C ALA A 467 -2.02 0.90 10.14
N PHE A 468 -2.78 0.15 10.95
CA PHE A 468 -3.01 0.50 12.35
C PHE A 468 -1.71 0.48 13.16
N ASN A 469 -0.77 -0.42 12.85
CA ASN A 469 0.57 -0.44 13.44
C ASN A 469 1.38 0.77 12.97
N PHE A 470 1.30 1.13 11.70
CA PHE A 470 2.01 2.27 11.12
C PHE A 470 1.58 3.60 11.75
N TYR A 471 0.27 3.83 11.89
CA TYR A 471 -0.28 5.09 12.40
C TYR A 471 -0.38 5.17 13.93
N THR A 472 0.07 4.13 14.66
CA THR A 472 0.09 4.13 16.13
C THR A 472 1.45 3.76 16.69
N ARG A 473 1.67 4.11 17.94
CA ARG A 473 2.78 3.62 18.78
C ARG A 473 2.22 3.00 20.04
N ARG A 474 2.91 1.98 20.53
CA ARG A 474 2.53 1.32 21.79
C ARG A 474 3.13 2.07 22.97
N ASN A 475 2.31 2.30 23.98
CA ASN A 475 2.74 2.68 25.31
C ASN A 475 2.52 1.48 26.22
N VAL A 476 3.56 1.01 26.90
CA VAL A 476 3.50 -0.12 27.84
C VAL A 476 3.55 0.44 29.25
N VAL A 477 2.56 0.07 30.05
CA VAL A 477 2.41 0.53 31.42
C VAL A 477 2.56 -0.66 32.36
N THR A 478 3.53 -0.58 33.26
CA THR A 478 3.73 -1.54 34.33
C THR A 478 3.18 -0.93 35.62
N THR A 479 2.26 -1.61 36.25
CA THR A 479 1.55 -1.12 37.46
C THR A 479 1.82 -2.04 38.62
N ARG A 480 2.19 -1.46 39.75
CA ARG A 480 2.30 -2.16 41.04
C ARG A 480 1.60 -1.36 42.10
N TRP A 481 0.76 -2.04 42.90
CA TRP A 481 0.11 -1.45 44.07
C TRP A 481 0.75 -2.07 45.33
N PRO A 482 1.86 -1.48 45.85
CA PRO A 482 2.53 -2.03 47.00
C PRO A 482 1.69 -1.83 48.27
N ASP A 483 1.75 -2.80 49.17
CA ASP A 483 1.27 -2.63 50.54
C ASP A 483 2.20 -1.63 51.26
N PRO A 484 1.70 -0.48 51.76
CA PRO A 484 2.54 0.49 52.45
C PRO A 484 3.29 -0.06 53.67
N THR A 485 2.77 -1.15 54.27
CA THR A 485 3.38 -1.79 55.45
C THR A 485 4.59 -2.66 55.11
N GLN A 486 4.77 -3.00 53.83
CA GLN A 486 5.85 -3.88 53.34
C GLN A 486 6.91 -3.11 52.51
N SER A 487 6.87 -1.78 52.51
CA SER A 487 7.81 -0.97 51.77
C SER A 487 9.24 -1.11 52.30
N GLN A 488 10.11 -1.72 51.50
CA GLN A 488 11.56 -1.76 51.70
C GLN A 488 12.28 -1.16 50.48
N VAL A 489 13.39 -0.44 50.74
CA VAL A 489 14.22 0.08 49.65
C VAL A 489 14.95 -1.10 49.00
N ASP A 490 14.60 -1.36 47.73
CA ASP A 490 15.30 -2.32 46.86
C ASP A 490 16.11 -1.55 45.83
N LEU A 491 17.44 -1.63 45.90
CA LEU A 491 18.37 -0.95 44.98
C LEU A 491 18.89 -1.85 43.86
N GLY A 492 18.37 -3.06 43.72
CA GLY A 492 18.84 -4.00 42.73
C GLY A 492 17.76 -4.87 42.13
N SER A 493 17.98 -5.32 40.91
CA SER A 493 17.17 -6.36 40.27
C SER A 493 17.52 -7.72 40.92
N ARG A 494 16.82 -8.09 42.01
CA ARG A 494 16.91 -9.47 42.54
C ARG A 494 16.34 -10.42 41.49
N ARG A 495 17.17 -11.33 40.99
CA ARG A 495 16.69 -12.51 40.31
C ARG A 495 15.80 -13.27 41.29
N THR A 496 14.55 -13.59 40.88
CA THR A 496 13.57 -14.34 41.67
C THR A 496 13.93 -15.82 41.75
N ASP A 497 15.07 -16.14 42.31
CA ASP A 497 15.47 -17.53 42.58
C ASP A 497 15.30 -17.95 44.07
N ASP A 498 14.67 -17.11 44.90
CA ASP A 498 14.39 -17.44 46.31
C ASP A 498 13.07 -18.22 46.49
N ARG A 499 12.78 -19.21 45.65
CA ARG A 499 11.66 -20.15 45.85
C ARG A 499 12.09 -21.44 46.56
N CYS A 500 13.00 -21.36 47.53
CA CYS A 500 13.41 -22.56 48.31
C CYS A 500 13.56 -22.31 49.80
N HIS A 501 12.92 -21.34 50.43
CA HIS A 501 13.02 -21.18 51.88
C HIS A 501 11.73 -20.84 52.62
N GLU A 502 10.59 -21.45 52.25
CA GLU A 502 9.45 -21.51 53.16
C GLU A 502 8.67 -22.82 52.99
N ALA A 503 9.38 -23.92 53.13
CA ALA A 503 8.76 -25.18 53.56
C ALA A 503 9.47 -25.59 54.83
N GLY A 504 8.82 -25.29 55.96
CA GLY A 504 9.31 -25.69 57.28
C GLY A 504 9.56 -27.21 57.36
N CYS A 505 10.81 -27.56 57.46
CA CYS A 505 11.20 -28.89 57.88
C CYS A 505 11.87 -28.77 59.24
N SER A 506 11.03 -28.79 60.29
CA SER A 506 11.48 -29.05 61.62
C SER A 506 11.72 -30.58 61.78
N SER A 507 12.91 -31.04 61.64
CA SER A 507 13.33 -32.32 62.28
C SER A 507 14.76 -32.19 62.78
N ARG A 508 14.87 -32.18 64.10
CA ARG A 508 16.10 -32.37 64.81
C ARG A 508 16.65 -33.76 64.44
N VAL A 509 17.83 -33.81 63.92
CA VAL A 509 18.68 -34.98 64.02
C VAL A 509 20.08 -34.55 64.45
N SER A 510 20.49 -35.16 65.48
CA SER A 510 21.73 -34.99 66.24
C SER A 510 22.99 -35.17 65.37
N ARG A 511 24.05 -34.47 65.80
CA ARG A 511 25.44 -34.68 65.38
C ARG A 511 25.88 -36.05 65.73
N GLU A 512 26.35 -36.80 64.76
CA GLU A 512 27.41 -37.78 64.99
C GLU A 512 28.36 -37.84 63.79
N THR A 513 29.58 -37.84 64.13
CA THR A 513 30.84 -37.93 63.43
C THR A 513 30.90 -38.97 62.30
N CYS A 514 31.49 -38.65 61.19
CA CYS A 514 32.32 -39.56 60.43
C CYS A 514 33.44 -38.85 59.69
N GLU A 515 34.62 -39.25 59.98
CA GLU A 515 35.90 -38.86 59.42
C GLU A 515 36.16 -39.49 58.06
N THR A 516 37.00 -38.81 57.29
CA THR A 516 38.07 -39.28 56.39
C THR A 516 37.78 -39.87 55.04
N HIS A 517 38.34 -39.24 54.13
CA HIS A 517 39.32 -39.56 53.05
C HIS A 517 38.86 -39.35 51.58
N PRO A 518 39.79 -39.26 50.62
CA PRO A 518 39.90 -38.07 49.76
C PRO A 518 39.82 -38.38 48.24
N ALA A 519 39.80 -37.28 47.48
CA ALA A 519 40.28 -37.20 46.14
C ALA A 519 39.73 -38.17 45.06
N PHE A 520 39.09 -37.57 44.06
CA PHE A 520 39.52 -37.87 42.70
C PHE A 520 39.14 -36.71 41.76
N SER A 521 40.02 -36.51 40.81
CA SER A 521 40.30 -35.45 39.92
C SER A 521 39.27 -35.25 38.80
N CYS A 522 39.29 -34.01 38.32
CA CYS A 522 38.89 -33.50 37.05
C CYS A 522 39.06 -34.43 35.84
N ALA A 523 38.07 -34.50 34.97
CA ALA A 523 38.22 -34.53 33.51
C ALA A 523 36.89 -34.26 32.79
N THR A 524 36.81 -33.20 32.07
CA THR A 524 36.00 -33.00 30.87
C THR A 524 36.64 -33.74 29.68
N PRO A 525 36.06 -33.84 28.48
CA PRO A 525 34.70 -33.68 27.95
C PRO A 525 34.29 -34.79 26.95
N THR A 526 33.16 -34.76 26.35
CA THR A 526 32.83 -34.88 24.93
C THR A 526 31.40 -35.37 24.67
N ARG A 527 30.76 -34.64 23.78
CA ARG A 527 29.67 -34.97 22.82
C ARG A 527 29.15 -36.41 22.75
N HIS A 528 27.84 -36.58 22.84
CA HIS A 528 26.93 -37.16 21.84
C HIS A 528 25.52 -37.32 22.41
N SER A 529 24.56 -36.85 21.63
CA SER A 529 23.12 -37.09 21.81
C SER A 529 22.82 -38.60 21.69
N PRO A 530 21.71 -39.08 22.28
CA PRO A 530 20.68 -39.61 21.40
C PRO A 530 19.24 -39.26 21.79
N VAL A 531 18.47 -39.12 20.73
CA VAL A 531 17.04 -39.20 20.49
C VAL A 531 16.29 -40.11 21.47
N CYS A 532 15.27 -39.55 22.15
CA CYS A 532 14.21 -40.32 22.77
C CYS A 532 12.88 -40.15 22.02
N LYS A 533 12.41 -41.23 21.41
CA LYS A 533 11.05 -41.36 20.85
C LYS A 533 10.05 -41.63 21.98
N PRO A 534 8.83 -41.09 21.94
CA PRO A 534 7.76 -41.56 22.83
C PRO A 534 7.05 -42.79 22.25
N ARG A 535 6.86 -43.79 23.10
CA ARG A 535 5.99 -44.93 22.83
C ARG A 535 4.53 -44.55 23.07
N LEU A 536 3.69 -44.83 22.09
CA LEU A 536 2.25 -45.00 22.22
C LEU A 536 1.93 -46.22 23.09
N ALA A 537 1.02 -46.07 24.03
CA ALA A 537 0.31 -47.20 24.63
C ALA A 537 -1.21 -46.92 24.49
N CYS A 538 -1.86 -47.83 23.79
CA CYS A 538 -3.31 -48.01 23.76
C CYS A 538 -3.80 -48.63 25.08
N GLY A 539 -5.07 -48.35 25.40
CA GLY A 539 -5.81 -49.23 26.27
C GLY A 539 -7.07 -48.62 26.91
N SER A 540 -8.20 -49.03 26.35
CA SER A 540 -9.60 -49.05 26.80
C SER A 540 -10.34 -47.74 26.89
#